data_2f4aa2b6af144ed31b33385dc66ba6bc
#
_entry.id   2f4aa2b6af144ed31b33385dc66ba6bc
#
_cell.length_a   1.000
_cell.length_b   1.000
_cell.length_c   1.000
_cell.angle_alpha   90.00
_cell.angle_beta   90.00
_cell.angle_gamma   90.00
#
_symmetry.space_group_name_H-M   'P 1'
#
loop_
_entity.id
_entity.type
_entity.pdbx_description
1 polymer ?
#
loop_
_entity_poly.entity_id
_entity_poly.type
_entity_poly.pdbx_seq_one_letter_code
_entity_poly.pdbx_strand_id
1 'polypeptide(L)' 'TSLPRVQLFTDGACSGNPGPGGWAYILRHPKTGAEKVGSGGLPQTTNNQMELQAVISGLQALSRRSEVEVIT' A
#
# COMPACT_ATOMS: atom_id res chain seq x y z
N THR A 1 14.89 -0.14 -22.73
CA THR A 1 14.93 0.61 -21.46
C THR A 1 14.15 -0.12 -20.39
N SER A 2 14.73 -0.22 -19.21
CA SER A 2 14.08 -0.87 -18.10
C SER A 2 13.09 0.08 -17.41
N LEU A 3 12.03 -0.50 -16.83
CA LEU A 3 11.07 0.25 -16.05
C LEU A 3 11.72 0.69 -14.73
N PRO A 4 11.31 1.84 -14.17
CA PRO A 4 11.78 2.21 -12.84
C PRO A 4 11.32 1.17 -11.83
N ARG A 5 12.17 0.89 -10.84
CA ARG A 5 11.87 -0.08 -9.80
C ARG A 5 11.40 0.66 -8.55
N VAL A 6 10.29 0.20 -7.99
CA VAL A 6 9.76 0.75 -6.75
C VAL A 6 9.45 -0.37 -5.76
N GLN A 7 9.50 -0.05 -4.49
CA GLN A 7 9.10 -0.94 -3.40
C GLN A 7 7.80 -0.42 -2.81
N LEU A 8 6.84 -1.33 -2.61
CA LEU A 8 5.56 -0.99 -2.00
C LEU A 8 5.46 -1.74 -0.69
N PHE A 9 5.53 -1.01 0.41
CA PHE A 9 5.32 -1.55 1.76
C PHE A 9 3.86 -1.31 2.12
N THR A 10 3.19 -2.34 2.62
CA THR A 10 1.77 -2.25 2.97
C THR A 10 1.52 -2.83 4.35
N ASP A 11 0.52 -2.29 5.02
CA ASP A 11 0.04 -2.81 6.28
C ASP A 11 -1.45 -2.51 6.39
N GLY A 12 -2.18 -3.45 6.97
CA GLY A 12 -3.61 -3.28 7.18
C GLY A 12 -4.08 -4.17 8.31
N ALA A 13 -4.97 -3.63 9.12
CA ALA A 13 -5.49 -4.34 10.27
C ALA A 13 -6.89 -3.85 10.63
N CYS A 14 -7.65 -4.65 11.36
CA CYS A 14 -8.89 -4.20 11.92
C CYS A 14 -9.03 -4.66 13.37
N SER A 15 -9.85 -3.93 14.12
CA SER A 15 -10.16 -4.25 15.51
C SER A 15 -11.45 -5.05 15.51
N GLY A 16 -11.32 -6.36 15.74
CA GLY A 16 -12.40 -7.30 15.49
C GLY A 16 -12.40 -7.75 14.02
N ASN A 17 -13.23 -8.70 13.67
CA ASN A 17 -13.26 -9.22 12.30
C ASN A 17 -14.68 -9.75 11.99
N PRO A 18 -15.60 -8.89 11.51
CA PRO A 18 -15.39 -7.52 11.05
C PRO A 18 -15.37 -6.48 12.18
N GLY A 19 -14.87 -5.29 11.84
CA GLY A 19 -14.81 -4.17 12.77
C GLY A 19 -14.12 -2.97 12.12
N PRO A 20 -13.89 -1.90 12.89
CA PRO A 20 -13.17 -0.75 12.35
C PRO A 20 -11.72 -1.11 12.02
N GLY A 21 -11.25 -0.65 10.88
CA GLY A 21 -9.92 -0.98 10.43
C GLY A 21 -9.24 0.16 9.71
N GLY A 22 -7.94 -0.03 9.47
CA GLY A 22 -7.12 0.94 8.76
C GLY A 22 -6.09 0.27 7.90
N TRP A 23 -5.58 1.02 6.94
CA TRP A 23 -4.56 0.56 6.02
C TRP A 23 -3.57 1.68 5.75
N ALA A 24 -2.36 1.29 5.37
CA ALA A 24 -1.32 2.24 5.03
C ALA A 24 -0.39 1.64 3.99
N TYR A 25 0.24 2.51 3.21
CA TYR A 25 1.28 2.09 2.29
C TYR A 25 2.41 3.11 2.25
N ILE A 26 3.60 2.63 1.88
CA ILE A 26 4.75 3.45 1.57
C ILE A 26 5.29 2.99 0.22
N LEU A 27 5.32 3.89 -0.75
CA LEU A 27 6.00 3.66 -2.03
C LEU A 27 7.39 4.27 -1.94
N ARG A 28 8.40 3.49 -2.21
CA ARG A 28 9.78 3.96 -2.14
C ARG A 28 10.50 3.70 -3.46
N HIS A 29 11.23 4.70 -3.90
CA HIS A 29 12.15 4.58 -5.02
C HIS A 29 13.56 4.39 -4.46
N PRO A 30 14.08 3.14 -4.44
CA PRO A 30 15.38 2.88 -3.77
C PRO A 30 16.52 3.69 -4.35
N LYS A 31 16.45 3.95 -5.65
CA LYS A 31 17.53 4.66 -6.36
C LYS A 31 17.64 6.12 -5.94
N THR A 32 16.53 6.78 -5.65
CA THR A 32 16.51 8.19 -5.28
C THR A 32 16.23 8.42 -3.80
N GLY A 33 15.69 7.41 -3.12
CA GLY A 33 15.26 7.54 -1.73
C GLY A 33 13.92 8.23 -1.57
N ALA A 34 13.27 8.63 -2.66
CA ALA A 34 11.97 9.29 -2.60
C ALA A 34 10.90 8.34 -2.09
N GLU A 35 9.98 8.86 -1.27
CA GLU A 35 8.89 8.08 -0.71
C GLU A 35 7.57 8.81 -0.86
N LYS A 36 6.50 8.03 -1.03
CA LYS A 36 5.13 8.51 -1.04
C LYS A 36 4.33 7.63 -0.09
N VAL A 37 3.59 8.25 0.82
CA VAL A 37 2.81 7.53 1.82
C VAL A 37 1.33 7.83 1.67
N GLY A 38 0.50 6.85 2.03
CA GLY A 38 -0.93 7.03 2.09
C GLY A 38 -1.53 6.13 3.15
N SER A 39 -2.70 6.52 3.64
CA SER A 39 -3.41 5.75 4.64
C SER A 39 -4.90 6.05 4.58
N GLY A 40 -5.68 5.19 5.20
CA GLY A 40 -7.12 5.38 5.30
C GLY A 40 -7.72 4.38 6.25
N GLY A 41 -9.04 4.45 6.42
CA GLY A 41 -9.74 3.54 7.30
C GLY A 41 -11.18 3.36 6.89
N LEU A 42 -11.80 2.30 7.43
CA LEU A 42 -13.21 2.01 7.25
C LEU A 42 -13.81 1.63 8.60
N PRO A 43 -15.09 2.04 8.84
CA PRO A 43 -15.73 1.72 10.13
C PRO A 43 -16.11 0.25 10.28
N GLN A 44 -16.23 -0.48 9.16
CA GLN A 44 -16.63 -1.90 9.17
C GLN A 44 -15.87 -2.62 8.07
N THR A 45 -14.92 -3.46 8.44
CA THR A 45 -14.05 -4.13 7.46
C THR A 45 -13.41 -5.38 8.07
N THR A 46 -12.54 -6.03 7.32
CA THR A 46 -11.79 -7.20 7.76
C THR A 46 -10.30 -6.96 7.56
N ASN A 47 -9.45 -7.77 8.22
CA ASN A 47 -7.99 -7.70 8.03
C ASN A 47 -7.62 -7.87 6.56
N ASN A 48 -8.21 -8.87 5.89
CA ASN A 48 -7.89 -9.16 4.49
C ASN A 48 -8.27 -8.00 3.58
N GLN A 49 -9.42 -7.36 3.84
CA GLN A 49 -9.84 -6.20 3.05
C GLN A 49 -8.88 -5.02 3.24
N MET A 50 -8.39 -4.82 4.47
CA MET A 50 -7.46 -3.73 4.76
C MET A 50 -6.09 -3.97 4.12
N GLU A 51 -5.59 -5.20 4.14
CA GLU A 51 -4.35 -5.55 3.47
C GLU A 51 -4.47 -5.34 1.96
N LEU A 52 -5.57 -5.79 1.37
CA LEU A 52 -5.81 -5.63 -0.07
C LEU A 52 -5.98 -4.15 -0.43
N GLN A 53 -6.70 -3.38 0.40
CA GLN A 53 -6.88 -1.95 0.17
C GLN A 53 -5.55 -1.21 0.17
N ALA A 54 -4.63 -1.57 1.07
CA ALA A 54 -3.30 -0.96 1.11
C ALA A 54 -2.55 -1.20 -0.20
N VAL A 55 -2.60 -2.43 -0.73
CA VAL A 55 -1.93 -2.75 -1.99
C VAL A 55 -2.56 -1.98 -3.15
N ILE A 56 -3.89 -1.99 -3.24
CA ILE A 56 -4.61 -1.30 -4.32
C ILE A 56 -4.30 0.20 -4.29
N SER A 57 -4.39 0.82 -3.12
CA SER A 57 -4.14 2.25 -2.97
C SER A 57 -2.71 2.60 -3.32
N GLY A 58 -1.75 1.77 -2.90
CA GLY A 58 -0.35 1.96 -3.24
C GLY A 58 -0.09 1.88 -4.74
N LEU A 59 -0.69 0.90 -5.41
CA LEU A 59 -0.53 0.75 -6.86
C LEU A 59 -1.18 1.91 -7.61
N GLN A 60 -2.32 2.41 -7.13
CA GLN A 60 -2.99 3.56 -7.72
C GLN A 60 -2.18 4.85 -7.57
N ALA A 61 -1.30 4.91 -6.58
CA ALA A 61 -0.47 6.09 -6.35
C ALA A 61 0.70 6.19 -7.31
N LEU A 62 0.98 5.14 -8.09
CA LEU A 62 2.04 5.19 -9.09
C LEU A 62 1.66 6.16 -10.21
N SER A 63 2.60 7.02 -10.58
CA SER A 63 2.38 8.00 -11.64
C SER A 63 2.72 7.46 -13.03
N ARG A 64 3.40 6.33 -13.10
CA ARG A 64 3.77 5.70 -14.37
C ARG A 64 4.05 4.21 -14.16
N ARG A 65 4.17 3.48 -15.27
CA ARG A 65 4.49 2.06 -15.23
C ARG A 65 5.82 1.86 -14.52
N SER A 66 5.86 0.84 -13.66
CA SER A 66 7.02 0.55 -12.82
C SER A 66 7.10 -0.94 -12.56
N GLU A 67 8.29 -1.42 -12.26
CA GLU A 67 8.45 -2.73 -11.63
C GLU A 67 8.21 -2.55 -10.14
N VAL A 68 7.21 -3.24 -9.62
CA VAL A 68 6.80 -3.06 -8.22
C VAL A 68 7.10 -4.32 -7.43
N GLU A 69 7.89 -4.17 -6.38
CA GLU A 69 8.10 -5.22 -5.39
C GLU A 69 7.18 -4.92 -4.21
N VAL A 70 6.21 -5.81 -3.98
CA VAL A 70 5.26 -5.64 -2.87
C VAL A 70 5.81 -6.35 -1.65
N ILE A 71 5.96 -5.62 -0.56
CA ILE A 71 6.48 -6.12 0.70
C ILE A 71 5.38 -5.96 1.76
N THR A 72 4.85 -7.08 2.21
CA THR A 72 3.78 -7.10 3.22
C THR A 72 4.27 -7.62 4.56
#